data_c84b26f7cd3b8680421f1c7c610157c5
#
_entry.id   c84b26f7cd3b8680421f1c7c610157c5
#
_cell.length_a   1.000
_cell.length_b   1.000
_cell.length_c   1.000
_cell.angle_alpha   90.00
_cell.angle_beta   90.00
_cell.angle_gamma   90.00
#
_symmetry.space_group_name_H-M   'P 1'
#
loop_
_entity.id
_entity.type
_entity.pdbx_description
1 polymer ?
#
loop_
_entity_poly.entity_id
_entity_poly.type
_entity_poly.pdbx_seq_one_letter_code
_entity_poly.pdbx_strand_id
1 'polypeptide(L)'
;MMRYIYILLAVLAVALSSCRNEDIVFIPEEVPTTQPEYTDVDGFYLLCEGNMGSNKATLDWFDARTGKYTRNIFPKANPYEVKEMGDVGNDLGIYGSKLYVVVNVSNKVLVLDKRTAKKLGQIDIPNCRFVKFYKGYAYITSYAGPVQIDPDYKQKGYVAKIDTATMKEVDRCIVGFQPDQLDIVNGKIYVANSGGYMKPNYENTLSVIDVATFKEERRIPMASNLGLCKADRHGV
;
A
#
# COMPACT_ATOMS: atom_id res chain seq x y z
N MET A 1 43.61 34.75 -5.14
CA MET A 1 42.43 34.24 -5.89
C MET A 1 42.49 32.70 -6.10
N MET A 2 43.53 32.13 -6.69
CA MET A 2 43.66 30.68 -6.92
C MET A 2 43.54 29.79 -5.66
N ARG A 3 44.08 30.18 -4.50
CA ARG A 3 43.99 29.39 -3.25
C ARG A 3 42.55 29.15 -2.80
N TYR A 4 41.65 30.12 -2.96
CA TYR A 4 40.24 29.97 -2.61
C TYR A 4 39.47 29.08 -3.59
N ILE A 5 39.89 29.05 -4.86
CA ILE A 5 39.30 28.16 -5.87
C ILE A 5 39.60 26.69 -5.52
N TYR A 6 40.82 26.37 -5.10
CA TYR A 6 41.20 25.01 -4.69
C TYR A 6 40.46 24.57 -3.42
N ILE A 7 40.26 25.46 -2.46
CA ILE A 7 39.47 25.18 -1.26
C ILE A 7 38.00 24.93 -1.63
N LEU A 8 37.42 25.73 -2.51
CA LEU A 8 36.04 25.56 -2.98
C LEU A 8 35.85 24.23 -3.74
N LEU A 9 36.84 23.88 -4.59
CA LEU A 9 36.83 22.60 -5.32
C LEU A 9 37.01 21.39 -4.37
N ALA A 10 37.81 21.52 -3.34
CA ALA A 10 37.98 20.47 -2.33
C ALA A 10 36.72 20.26 -1.50
N VAL A 11 36.04 21.36 -1.09
CA VAL A 11 34.75 21.30 -0.38
C VAL A 11 33.66 20.72 -1.27
N LEU A 12 33.62 21.09 -2.55
CA LEU A 12 32.68 20.53 -3.52
C LEU A 12 32.91 19.03 -3.77
N ALA A 13 34.18 18.59 -3.82
CA ALA A 13 34.52 17.18 -3.98
C ALA A 13 34.12 16.34 -2.76
N VAL A 14 34.27 16.88 -1.54
CA VAL A 14 33.78 16.23 -0.31
C VAL A 14 32.24 16.19 -0.24
N ALA A 15 31.56 17.23 -0.72
CA ALA A 15 30.11 17.25 -0.79
C ALA A 15 29.53 16.25 -1.81
N LEU A 16 30.30 15.95 -2.88
CA LEU A 16 29.89 14.96 -3.89
C LEU A 16 30.25 13.52 -3.49
N SER A 17 31.11 13.32 -2.49
CA SER A 17 31.46 11.98 -1.96
C SER A 17 30.46 11.47 -0.92
N SER A 18 29.38 12.21 -0.64
CA SER A 18 28.22 11.69 0.08
C SER A 18 27.40 10.76 -0.83
N CYS A 19 28.06 9.90 -1.58
CA CYS A 19 27.45 8.72 -2.13
C CYS A 19 27.05 7.84 -0.93
N ARG A 20 25.78 7.78 -0.62
CA ARG A 20 25.17 6.73 0.17
C ARG A 20 25.74 5.39 -0.33
N ASN A 21 26.62 4.77 0.44
CA ASN A 21 26.94 3.35 0.26
C ASN A 21 25.67 2.55 0.57
N GLU A 22 24.75 2.52 -0.37
CA GLU A 22 23.50 1.76 -0.25
C GLU A 22 23.61 0.36 -0.87
N ASP A 23 24.79 -0.18 -0.93
CA ASP A 23 24.97 -1.62 -1.10
C ASP A 23 24.67 -2.38 0.20
N ILE A 24 23.58 -2.01 0.90
CA ILE A 24 22.93 -2.94 1.81
C ILE A 24 22.18 -3.90 0.88
N VAL A 25 22.91 -4.85 0.35
CA VAL A 25 22.33 -6.09 -0.15
C VAL A 25 21.64 -6.69 1.06
N PHE A 26 20.30 -6.53 1.16
CA PHE A 26 19.52 -7.30 2.12
C PHE A 26 19.62 -8.75 1.70
N ILE A 27 20.62 -9.44 2.22
CA ILE A 27 20.67 -10.89 2.17
C ILE A 27 19.41 -11.33 2.93
N PRO A 28 18.55 -12.17 2.34
CA PRO A 28 17.40 -12.70 3.05
C PRO A 28 17.91 -13.35 4.33
N GLU A 29 17.67 -12.72 5.47
CA GLU A 29 18.06 -13.27 6.75
C GLU A 29 17.01 -14.30 7.14
N GLU A 30 17.39 -15.57 7.19
CA GLU A 30 16.58 -16.62 7.76
C GLU A 30 16.73 -16.57 9.28
N VAL A 31 15.69 -16.10 9.96
CA VAL A 31 15.66 -16.09 11.42
C VAL A 31 14.91 -17.34 11.88
N PRO A 32 15.57 -18.26 12.60
CA PRO A 32 14.87 -19.40 13.20
C PRO A 32 13.91 -18.88 14.27
N THR A 33 12.67 -19.29 14.19
CA THR A 33 11.63 -18.98 15.18
C THR A 33 11.14 -20.26 15.83
N THR A 34 10.45 -20.15 16.94
CA THR A 34 9.78 -21.30 17.56
C THR A 34 8.69 -21.78 16.60
N GLN A 35 8.74 -23.07 16.24
CA GLN A 35 7.68 -23.65 15.42
C GLN A 35 6.38 -23.69 16.24
N PRO A 36 5.23 -23.29 15.65
CA PRO A 36 3.94 -23.51 16.27
C PRO A 36 3.67 -25.03 16.35
N GLU A 37 3.06 -25.48 17.43
CA GLU A 37 2.73 -26.90 17.62
C GLU A 37 1.74 -27.42 16.57
N TYR A 38 0.89 -26.54 16.07
CA TYR A 38 -0.12 -26.83 15.04
C TYR A 38 -0.48 -25.60 14.22
N THR A 39 -0.65 -25.78 12.91
CA THR A 39 -1.16 -24.72 12.03
C THR A 39 -1.79 -25.30 10.76
N ASP A 40 -2.99 -24.81 10.42
CA ASP A 40 -3.68 -25.09 9.15
C ASP A 40 -3.26 -24.12 8.03
N VAL A 41 -2.37 -23.18 8.33
CA VAL A 41 -1.91 -22.19 7.36
C VAL A 41 -0.48 -22.47 6.92
N ASP A 42 -0.19 -22.21 5.65
CA ASP A 42 1.17 -22.36 5.10
C ASP A 42 2.14 -21.31 5.68
N GLY A 43 1.63 -20.14 6.06
CA GLY A 43 2.40 -19.01 6.58
C GLY A 43 1.69 -17.69 6.40
N PHE A 44 2.44 -16.59 6.54
CA PHE A 44 1.91 -15.26 6.29
C PHE A 44 2.93 -14.35 5.63
N TYR A 45 2.44 -13.40 4.86
CA TYR A 45 3.20 -12.28 4.33
C TYR A 45 3.17 -11.12 5.31
N LEU A 46 4.30 -10.43 5.45
CA LEU A 46 4.41 -9.17 6.17
C LEU A 46 4.90 -8.10 5.19
N LEU A 47 4.12 -7.05 5.02
CA LEU A 47 4.50 -5.88 4.26
C LEU A 47 5.15 -4.87 5.20
N CYS A 48 6.41 -4.54 4.93
CA CYS A 48 7.13 -3.49 5.64
C CYS A 48 6.97 -2.18 4.87
N GLU A 49 6.43 -1.17 5.54
CA GLU A 49 6.09 0.12 4.93
C GLU A 49 7.29 0.82 4.32
N GLY A 50 8.43 0.81 5.02
CA GLY A 50 9.57 1.66 4.70
C GLY A 50 9.34 3.11 5.15
N ASN A 51 10.32 3.97 4.93
CA ASN A 51 10.18 5.40 5.18
C ASN A 51 9.79 6.13 3.89
N MET A 52 8.84 7.04 3.98
CA MET A 52 8.42 7.90 2.86
C MET A 52 9.64 8.63 2.26
N GLY A 53 9.78 8.56 0.95
CA GLY A 53 10.90 9.11 0.19
C GLY A 53 12.14 8.19 0.13
N SER A 54 12.12 7.02 0.78
CA SER A 54 13.26 6.09 0.80
C SER A 54 13.21 5.02 -0.29
N ASN A 55 12.03 4.77 -0.89
CA ASN A 55 11.80 3.69 -1.84
C ASN A 55 12.16 2.30 -1.29
N LYS A 56 11.82 2.03 -0.02
CA LYS A 56 12.25 0.81 0.72
C LYS A 56 11.12 -0.02 1.29
N ALA A 57 9.95 -0.04 0.65
CA ALA A 57 8.92 -1.02 0.99
C ALA A 57 9.43 -2.43 0.67
N THR A 58 9.25 -3.37 1.61
CA THR A 58 9.67 -4.77 1.45
C THR A 58 8.55 -5.73 1.78
N LEU A 59 8.62 -6.91 1.19
CA LEU A 59 7.71 -8.01 1.46
C LEU A 59 8.49 -9.16 2.09
N ASP A 60 8.06 -9.57 3.27
CA ASP A 60 8.66 -10.65 4.04
C ASP A 60 7.71 -11.86 4.06
N TRP A 61 8.27 -13.05 4.32
CA TRP A 61 7.52 -14.29 4.41
C TRP A 61 7.86 -15.07 5.68
N PHE A 62 6.86 -15.46 6.42
CA PHE A 62 6.97 -16.44 7.48
C PHE A 62 6.37 -17.78 7.01
N ASP A 63 7.19 -18.82 6.99
CA ASP A 63 6.76 -20.19 6.70
C ASP A 63 6.38 -20.89 8.02
N ALA A 64 5.11 -21.14 8.21
CA ALA A 64 4.60 -21.73 9.43
C ALA A 64 4.98 -23.23 9.58
N ARG A 65 5.30 -23.90 8.47
CA ARG A 65 5.69 -25.32 8.51
C ARG A 65 7.12 -25.52 8.97
N THR A 66 8.00 -24.60 8.61
CA THR A 66 9.44 -24.69 8.93
C THR A 66 9.85 -23.76 10.06
N GLY A 67 8.99 -22.82 10.46
CA GLY A 67 9.32 -21.77 11.42
C GLY A 67 10.33 -20.75 10.89
N LYS A 68 10.52 -20.67 9.56
CA LYS A 68 11.48 -19.74 8.96
C LYS A 68 10.85 -18.43 8.60
N TYR A 69 11.51 -17.34 8.99
CA TYR A 69 11.18 -15.99 8.57
C TYR A 69 12.21 -15.50 7.55
N THR A 70 11.74 -15.10 6.38
CA THR A 70 12.60 -14.64 5.27
C THR A 70 12.24 -13.20 4.93
N ARG A 71 13.21 -12.31 5.03
CA ARG A 71 13.05 -10.88 4.72
C ARG A 71 13.19 -10.62 3.24
N ASN A 72 12.50 -9.58 2.76
CA ASN A 72 12.64 -9.00 1.43
C ASN A 72 12.66 -10.04 0.31
N ILE A 73 11.61 -10.86 0.23
CA ILE A 73 11.54 -11.96 -0.74
C ILE A 73 11.32 -11.51 -2.19
N PHE A 74 10.82 -10.27 -2.40
CA PHE A 74 10.44 -9.78 -3.73
C PHE A 74 11.61 -9.78 -4.74
N PRO A 75 12.80 -9.25 -4.45
CA PRO A 75 13.91 -9.25 -5.41
C PRO A 75 14.37 -10.66 -5.81
N LYS A 76 14.36 -11.60 -4.86
CA LYS A 76 14.73 -13.00 -5.13
C LYS A 76 13.72 -13.69 -6.05
N ALA A 77 12.43 -13.40 -5.83
CA ALA A 77 11.36 -13.93 -6.68
C ALA A 77 11.31 -13.28 -8.07
N ASN A 78 11.85 -12.06 -8.21
CA ASN A 78 11.75 -11.22 -9.41
C ASN A 78 13.11 -10.65 -9.84
N PRO A 79 14.10 -11.49 -10.22
CA PRO A 79 15.47 -11.06 -10.45
C PRO A 79 15.64 -10.12 -11.65
N TYR A 80 14.65 -10.01 -12.51
CA TYR A 80 14.64 -9.13 -13.69
C TYR A 80 13.82 -7.84 -13.50
N GLU A 81 13.18 -7.68 -12.34
CA GLU A 81 12.49 -6.45 -11.97
C GLU A 81 13.43 -5.52 -11.19
N VAL A 82 13.00 -4.26 -11.01
CA VAL A 82 13.68 -3.38 -10.04
C VAL A 82 13.64 -4.01 -8.66
N LYS A 83 14.76 -3.93 -7.94
CA LYS A 83 14.91 -4.61 -6.63
C LYS A 83 13.92 -4.13 -5.59
N GLU A 84 13.60 -2.85 -5.62
CA GLU A 84 12.69 -2.22 -4.68
C GLU A 84 11.24 -2.36 -5.16
N MET A 85 10.35 -2.76 -4.27
CA MET A 85 8.91 -2.79 -4.56
C MET A 85 8.34 -1.39 -4.79
N GLY A 86 8.93 -0.38 -4.17
CA GLY A 86 8.52 1.01 -4.25
C GLY A 86 8.56 1.71 -2.91
N ASP A 87 7.92 2.88 -2.86
CA ASP A 87 7.91 3.75 -1.69
C ASP A 87 6.55 3.66 -0.98
N VAL A 88 6.60 3.40 0.33
CA VAL A 88 5.48 3.22 1.26
C VAL A 88 4.55 2.06 0.89
N GLY A 89 4.86 0.87 1.42
CA GLY A 89 3.94 -0.28 1.41
C GLY A 89 2.79 -0.04 2.38
N ASN A 90 1.57 0.12 1.87
CA ASN A 90 0.43 0.56 2.70
C ASN A 90 -0.51 -0.58 3.12
N ASP A 91 -0.80 -1.48 2.22
CA ASP A 91 -1.73 -2.58 2.49
C ASP A 91 -1.41 -3.78 1.60
N LEU A 92 -1.85 -4.95 2.01
CA LEU A 92 -1.78 -6.16 1.20
C LEU A 92 -3.02 -7.03 1.39
N GLY A 93 -3.32 -7.81 0.37
CA GLY A 93 -4.45 -8.74 0.45
C GLY A 93 -4.33 -9.87 -0.54
N ILE A 94 -4.87 -11.03 -0.18
CA ILE A 94 -4.90 -12.21 -1.04
C ILE A 94 -6.30 -12.41 -1.59
N TYR A 95 -6.39 -12.63 -2.89
CA TYR A 95 -7.62 -13.05 -3.55
C TYR A 95 -7.36 -14.11 -4.61
N GLY A 96 -7.94 -15.27 -4.44
CA GLY A 96 -7.69 -16.44 -5.29
C GLY A 96 -6.22 -16.88 -5.23
N SER A 97 -5.54 -16.87 -6.37
CA SER A 97 -4.12 -17.21 -6.50
C SER A 97 -3.20 -15.98 -6.46
N LYS A 98 -3.74 -14.78 -6.22
CA LYS A 98 -3.00 -13.52 -6.33
C LYS A 98 -2.83 -12.86 -4.97
N LEU A 99 -1.66 -12.25 -4.78
CA LEU A 99 -1.34 -11.34 -3.69
C LEU A 99 -1.24 -9.93 -4.27
N TYR A 100 -2.04 -9.02 -3.76
CA TYR A 100 -2.05 -7.60 -4.12
C TYR A 100 -1.28 -6.83 -3.07
N VAL A 101 -0.29 -6.04 -3.49
CA VAL A 101 0.53 -5.22 -2.61
C VAL A 101 0.35 -3.76 -3.00
N VAL A 102 -0.26 -2.99 -2.12
CA VAL A 102 -0.52 -1.57 -2.33
C VAL A 102 0.72 -0.78 -1.96
N VAL A 103 1.31 -0.07 -2.93
CA VAL A 103 2.52 0.75 -2.74
C VAL A 103 2.15 2.22 -3.00
N ASN A 104 1.86 2.91 -1.91
CA ASN A 104 1.16 4.18 -1.87
C ASN A 104 1.86 5.30 -2.65
N VAL A 105 3.04 5.73 -2.21
CA VAL A 105 3.77 6.86 -2.79
C VAL A 105 4.29 6.54 -4.20
N SER A 106 4.47 5.26 -4.50
CA SER A 106 4.79 4.81 -5.87
C SER A 106 3.57 4.71 -6.79
N ASN A 107 2.36 5.05 -6.32
CA ASN A 107 1.13 5.12 -7.12
C ASN A 107 0.80 3.81 -7.84
N LYS A 108 1.03 2.66 -7.21
CA LYS A 108 0.83 1.36 -7.85
C LYS A 108 0.37 0.28 -6.88
N VAL A 109 -0.32 -0.70 -7.43
CA VAL A 109 -0.61 -1.97 -6.77
C VAL A 109 0.09 -3.08 -7.54
N LEU A 110 1.06 -3.73 -6.92
CA LEU A 110 1.71 -4.91 -7.48
C LEU A 110 0.79 -6.11 -7.32
N VAL A 111 0.65 -6.91 -8.38
CA VAL A 111 -0.09 -8.16 -8.35
C VAL A 111 0.92 -9.29 -8.50
N LEU A 112 1.03 -10.11 -7.46
CA LEU A 112 2.00 -11.20 -7.38
C LEU A 112 1.26 -12.54 -7.33
N ASP A 113 1.93 -13.61 -7.75
CA ASP A 113 1.48 -14.96 -7.45
C ASP A 113 1.62 -15.23 -5.94
N LYS A 114 0.54 -15.65 -5.30
CA LYS A 114 0.50 -15.79 -3.84
C LYS A 114 1.42 -16.87 -3.25
N ARG A 115 1.92 -17.80 -4.05
CA ARG A 115 2.81 -18.87 -3.57
C ARG A 115 4.28 -18.57 -3.80
N THR A 116 4.57 -17.85 -4.87
CA THR A 116 5.94 -17.63 -5.33
C THR A 116 6.41 -16.20 -5.19
N ALA A 117 5.52 -15.27 -4.87
CA ALA A 117 5.74 -13.82 -4.90
C ALA A 117 6.25 -13.29 -6.26
N LYS A 118 6.12 -14.08 -7.35
CA LYS A 118 6.44 -13.63 -8.70
C LYS A 118 5.43 -12.60 -9.17
N LYS A 119 5.91 -11.52 -9.77
CA LYS A 119 5.08 -10.46 -10.34
C LYS A 119 4.29 -10.99 -11.52
N LEU A 120 2.97 -10.83 -11.45
CA LEU A 120 2.01 -11.14 -12.52
C LEU A 120 1.62 -9.87 -13.29
N GLY A 121 1.64 -8.71 -12.62
CA GLY A 121 1.28 -7.45 -13.22
C GLY A 121 1.34 -6.30 -12.23
N GLN A 122 0.87 -5.14 -12.69
CA GLN A 122 0.80 -3.91 -11.94
C GLN A 122 -0.46 -3.15 -12.33
N ILE A 123 -1.05 -2.44 -11.39
CA ILE A 123 -2.19 -1.56 -11.59
C ILE A 123 -1.76 -0.18 -11.09
N ASP A 124 -1.80 0.83 -11.95
CA ASP A 124 -1.40 2.18 -11.59
C ASP A 124 -2.62 2.94 -11.05
N ILE A 125 -2.55 3.31 -9.78
CA ILE A 125 -3.59 4.06 -9.06
C ILE A 125 -2.91 5.17 -8.26
N PRO A 126 -3.18 6.45 -8.54
CA PRO A 126 -2.60 7.56 -7.81
C PRO A 126 -2.89 7.46 -6.31
N ASN A 127 -1.83 7.53 -5.51
CA ASN A 127 -1.90 7.53 -4.05
C ASN A 127 -2.90 6.49 -3.51
N CYS A 128 -2.74 5.22 -3.95
CA CYS A 128 -3.56 4.09 -3.51
C CYS A 128 -3.31 3.78 -2.03
N ARG A 129 -4.37 3.40 -1.29
CA ARG A 129 -4.28 3.23 0.15
C ARG A 129 -4.57 1.81 0.62
N PHE A 130 -5.79 1.34 0.50
CA PHE A 130 -6.24 0.05 1.02
C PHE A 130 -6.95 -0.77 -0.04
N VAL A 131 -6.91 -2.10 0.09
CA VAL A 131 -7.56 -3.03 -0.84
C VAL A 131 -8.48 -4.01 -0.12
N LYS A 132 -9.67 -4.23 -0.67
CA LYS A 132 -10.59 -5.31 -0.29
C LYS A 132 -11.14 -6.00 -1.52
N PHE A 133 -11.65 -7.21 -1.32
CA PHE A 133 -12.11 -8.05 -2.43
C PHE A 133 -13.55 -8.51 -2.22
N TYR A 134 -14.32 -8.51 -3.30
CA TYR A 134 -15.66 -9.04 -3.29
C TYR A 134 -16.11 -9.45 -4.70
N LYS A 135 -16.61 -10.69 -4.85
CA LYS A 135 -17.21 -11.21 -6.09
C LYS A 135 -16.40 -10.94 -7.37
N GLY A 136 -15.09 -11.29 -7.36
CA GLY A 136 -14.24 -11.17 -8.54
C GLY A 136 -13.60 -9.80 -8.75
N TYR A 137 -13.86 -8.84 -7.87
CA TYR A 137 -13.30 -7.49 -7.95
C TYR A 137 -12.44 -7.15 -6.74
N ALA A 138 -11.39 -6.36 -6.97
CA ALA A 138 -10.67 -5.65 -5.94
C ALA A 138 -11.18 -4.20 -5.89
N TYR A 139 -11.39 -3.69 -4.69
CA TYR A 139 -11.79 -2.31 -4.41
C TYR A 139 -10.64 -1.62 -3.70
N ILE A 140 -10.16 -0.52 -4.27
CA ILE A 140 -8.93 0.15 -3.81
C ILE A 140 -9.23 1.61 -3.57
N THR A 141 -8.97 2.09 -2.35
CA THR A 141 -9.10 3.51 -2.04
C THR A 141 -7.92 4.30 -2.59
N SER A 142 -8.18 5.53 -3.02
CA SER A 142 -7.20 6.45 -3.57
C SER A 142 -7.48 7.88 -3.11
N TYR A 143 -6.43 8.59 -2.70
CA TYR A 143 -6.51 10.04 -2.43
C TYR A 143 -6.69 10.87 -3.71
N ALA A 144 -6.46 10.29 -4.88
CA ALA A 144 -6.48 10.93 -6.21
C ALA A 144 -5.43 12.04 -6.41
N GLY A 145 -4.67 12.40 -5.41
CA GLY A 145 -3.70 13.47 -5.44
C GLY A 145 -2.51 13.22 -4.51
N PRO A 146 -1.56 14.15 -4.42
CA PRO A 146 -0.34 13.98 -3.64
C PRO A 146 -0.62 13.90 -2.13
N VAL A 147 0.30 13.26 -1.42
CA VAL A 147 0.36 13.32 0.06
C VAL A 147 0.97 14.67 0.44
N GLN A 148 0.12 15.61 0.83
CA GLN A 148 0.51 16.99 1.12
C GLN A 148 -0.36 17.52 2.27
N ILE A 149 0.25 18.20 3.24
CA ILE A 149 -0.49 18.90 4.28
C ILE A 149 -1.12 20.13 3.67
N ASP A 150 -2.42 20.13 3.55
CA ASP A 150 -3.21 21.24 2.99
C ASP A 150 -4.60 21.28 3.66
N PRO A 151 -4.86 22.27 4.53
CA PRO A 151 -6.17 22.41 5.19
C PRO A 151 -7.31 22.73 4.22
N ASP A 152 -6.97 23.28 3.05
CA ASP A 152 -7.93 23.67 2.00
C ASP A 152 -7.95 22.72 0.81
N TYR A 153 -7.48 21.48 1.00
CA TYR A 153 -7.44 20.47 -0.03
C TYR A 153 -8.80 20.27 -0.70
N LYS A 154 -8.84 20.27 -2.02
CA LYS A 154 -10.09 20.25 -2.80
C LYS A 154 -10.32 18.95 -3.58
N GLN A 155 -9.28 18.15 -3.77
CA GLN A 155 -9.38 16.92 -4.54
C GLN A 155 -10.08 15.83 -3.71
N LYS A 156 -11.28 15.41 -4.11
CA LYS A 156 -11.93 14.23 -3.52
C LYS A 156 -11.23 12.96 -3.96
N GLY A 157 -11.19 11.99 -3.05
CA GLY A 157 -10.72 10.66 -3.34
C GLY A 157 -11.77 9.78 -4.00
N TYR A 158 -11.40 8.55 -4.27
CA TYR A 158 -12.31 7.57 -4.89
C TYR A 158 -11.98 6.15 -4.44
N VAL A 159 -12.92 5.25 -4.72
CA VAL A 159 -12.69 3.80 -4.71
C VAL A 159 -12.60 3.35 -6.17
N ALA A 160 -11.48 2.75 -6.56
CA ALA A 160 -11.33 2.07 -7.85
C ALA A 160 -11.90 0.66 -7.77
N LYS A 161 -12.64 0.22 -8.79
CA LYS A 161 -13.10 -1.15 -8.97
C LYS A 161 -12.24 -1.82 -10.04
N ILE A 162 -11.53 -2.84 -9.64
CA ILE A 162 -10.57 -3.56 -10.49
C ILE A 162 -11.10 -4.97 -10.75
N ASP A 163 -11.20 -5.36 -11.99
CA ASP A 163 -11.45 -6.76 -12.35
C ASP A 163 -10.22 -7.61 -12.01
N THR A 164 -10.36 -8.61 -11.16
CA THR A 164 -9.22 -9.41 -10.67
C THR A 164 -8.69 -10.39 -11.72
N ALA A 165 -9.45 -10.73 -12.74
CA ALA A 165 -9.00 -11.61 -13.83
C ALA A 165 -8.11 -10.85 -14.80
N THR A 166 -8.53 -9.64 -15.21
CA THR A 166 -7.82 -8.81 -16.20
C THR A 166 -6.83 -7.82 -15.59
N MET A 167 -6.91 -7.58 -14.28
CA MET A 167 -6.14 -6.55 -13.55
C MET A 167 -6.35 -5.12 -14.09
N LYS A 168 -7.54 -4.84 -14.63
CA LYS A 168 -7.89 -3.53 -15.18
C LYS A 168 -8.92 -2.83 -14.32
N GLU A 169 -8.78 -1.52 -14.19
CA GLU A 169 -9.84 -0.68 -13.63
C GLU A 169 -11.04 -0.69 -14.57
N VAL A 170 -12.21 -1.02 -14.02
CA VAL A 170 -13.47 -1.09 -14.78
C VAL A 170 -14.44 0.00 -14.39
N ASP A 171 -14.27 0.59 -13.19
CA ASP A 171 -15.13 1.67 -12.70
C ASP A 171 -14.46 2.38 -11.51
N ARG A 172 -14.96 3.59 -11.14
CA ARG A 172 -14.59 4.30 -9.94
C ARG A 172 -15.75 5.05 -9.32
N CYS A 173 -15.81 5.05 -7.99
CA CYS A 173 -16.79 5.79 -7.22
C CYS A 173 -16.11 6.90 -6.43
N ILE A 174 -16.49 8.17 -6.68
CA ILE A 174 -15.98 9.32 -5.92
C ILE A 174 -16.58 9.29 -4.52
N VAL A 175 -15.73 9.49 -3.51
CA VAL A 175 -16.10 9.50 -2.08
C VAL A 175 -15.66 10.82 -1.42
N GLY A 176 -15.40 10.82 -0.13
CA GLY A 176 -14.89 11.98 0.59
C GLY A 176 -13.42 12.29 0.32
N PHE A 177 -12.84 13.13 1.17
CA PHE A 177 -11.44 13.52 1.07
C PHE A 177 -10.54 12.48 1.69
N GLN A 178 -9.46 12.16 1.01
CA GLN A 178 -8.39 11.29 1.47
C GLN A 178 -8.92 10.01 2.14
N PRO A 179 -9.66 9.16 1.36
CA PRO A 179 -10.24 7.94 1.88
C PRO A 179 -9.15 6.93 2.24
N ASP A 180 -9.20 6.44 3.46
CA ASP A 180 -8.28 5.43 3.99
C ASP A 180 -8.90 4.03 3.91
N GLN A 181 -9.04 3.34 5.04
CA GLN A 181 -9.49 1.95 5.05
C GLN A 181 -10.94 1.83 4.54
N LEU A 182 -11.18 0.71 3.88
CA LEU A 182 -12.53 0.28 3.49
C LEU A 182 -12.78 -1.14 3.98
N ASP A 183 -14.05 -1.47 4.16
CA ASP A 183 -14.45 -2.87 4.34
C ASP A 183 -15.80 -3.14 3.66
N ILE A 184 -16.14 -4.42 3.46
CA ILE A 184 -17.29 -4.83 2.65
C ILE A 184 -18.13 -5.83 3.44
N VAL A 185 -19.40 -5.51 3.64
CA VAL A 185 -20.38 -6.38 4.28
C VAL A 185 -21.75 -6.20 3.64
N ASN A 186 -22.49 -7.26 3.49
CA ASN A 186 -23.88 -7.26 2.98
C ASN A 186 -24.08 -6.51 1.65
N GLY A 187 -23.10 -6.60 0.73
CA GLY A 187 -23.14 -5.94 -0.57
C GLY A 187 -22.95 -4.42 -0.52
N LYS A 188 -22.43 -3.89 0.59
CA LYS A 188 -22.06 -2.49 0.74
C LYS A 188 -20.57 -2.37 1.05
N ILE A 189 -19.94 -1.35 0.47
CA ILE A 189 -18.57 -0.94 0.78
C ILE A 189 -18.66 0.26 1.70
N TYR A 190 -17.98 0.18 2.82
CA TYR A 190 -17.86 1.27 3.79
C TYR A 190 -16.46 1.84 3.69
N VAL A 191 -16.33 3.15 3.54
CA VAL A 191 -15.06 3.83 3.29
C VAL A 191 -14.85 4.94 4.30
N ALA A 192 -13.79 4.86 5.08
CA ALA A 192 -13.40 5.89 6.02
C ALA A 192 -12.79 7.09 5.28
N ASN A 193 -13.45 8.24 5.30
CA ASN A 193 -12.93 9.49 4.74
C ASN A 193 -12.21 10.25 5.86
N SER A 194 -10.89 10.18 5.86
CA SER A 194 -10.09 10.72 6.95
C SER A 194 -9.78 12.21 6.78
N GLY A 195 -9.59 12.68 5.55
CA GLY A 195 -8.96 13.98 5.34
C GLY A 195 -7.58 14.05 5.98
N GLY A 196 -6.82 12.94 6.01
CA GLY A 196 -5.67 12.70 6.88
C GLY A 196 -4.58 13.78 6.84
N TYR A 197 -4.41 14.49 5.73
CA TYR A 197 -3.45 15.58 5.57
C TYR A 197 -4.11 16.98 5.50
N MET A 198 -5.40 17.09 5.81
CA MET A 198 -6.15 18.36 5.81
C MET A 198 -6.12 19.06 7.16
N LYS A 199 -5.08 18.89 7.96
CA LYS A 199 -4.97 19.51 9.29
C LYS A 199 -5.12 21.04 9.22
N PRO A 200 -5.98 21.67 10.07
CA PRO A 200 -6.86 21.05 11.08
C PRO A 200 -8.24 20.64 10.56
N ASN A 201 -8.54 20.80 9.28
CA ASN A 201 -9.86 20.63 8.66
C ASN A 201 -10.11 19.18 8.21
N TYR A 202 -9.83 18.22 9.08
CA TYR A 202 -10.04 16.80 8.77
C TYR A 202 -11.48 16.48 8.36
N GLU A 203 -11.66 15.46 7.49
CA GLU A 203 -12.99 14.93 7.21
C GLU A 203 -13.46 14.01 8.36
N ASN A 204 -14.77 13.82 8.47
CA ASN A 204 -15.43 13.08 9.56
C ASN A 204 -16.59 12.25 9.05
N THR A 205 -16.44 11.60 7.89
CA THR A 205 -17.52 10.83 7.27
C THR A 205 -17.12 9.40 6.92
N LEU A 206 -18.11 8.54 6.91
CA LEU A 206 -18.03 7.18 6.36
C LEU A 206 -18.92 7.13 5.11
N SER A 207 -18.34 6.92 3.93
CA SER A 207 -19.08 6.71 2.69
C SER A 207 -19.63 5.29 2.63
N VAL A 208 -20.87 5.14 2.19
CA VAL A 208 -21.52 3.84 1.93
C VAL A 208 -21.80 3.72 0.44
N ILE A 209 -21.15 2.74 -0.20
CA ILE A 209 -21.27 2.46 -1.63
C ILE A 209 -22.03 1.15 -1.82
N ASP A 210 -23.04 1.14 -2.67
CA ASP A 210 -23.68 -0.10 -3.10
C ASP A 210 -22.80 -0.84 -4.11
N VAL A 211 -22.47 -2.10 -3.85
CA VAL A 211 -21.58 -2.88 -4.72
C VAL A 211 -22.19 -3.14 -6.10
N ALA A 212 -23.52 -3.31 -6.20
CA ALA A 212 -24.18 -3.68 -7.45
C ALA A 212 -24.23 -2.50 -8.43
N THR A 213 -24.57 -1.31 -7.94
CA THR A 213 -24.63 -0.08 -8.75
C THR A 213 -23.30 0.66 -8.82
N PHE A 214 -22.42 0.37 -7.89
CA PHE A 214 -21.14 1.03 -7.63
C PHE A 214 -21.25 2.56 -7.48
N LYS A 215 -22.28 2.99 -6.74
CA LYS A 215 -22.55 4.39 -6.43
C LYS A 215 -22.60 4.63 -4.93
N GLU A 216 -22.11 5.78 -4.50
CA GLU A 216 -22.28 6.24 -3.12
C GLU A 216 -23.76 6.51 -2.86
N GLU A 217 -24.33 5.81 -1.88
CA GLU A 217 -25.73 5.96 -1.50
C GLU A 217 -25.91 7.04 -0.43
N ARG A 218 -24.97 7.09 0.50
CA ARG A 218 -25.03 8.03 1.63
C ARG A 218 -23.66 8.19 2.29
N ARG A 219 -23.54 9.23 3.10
CA ARG A 219 -22.45 9.45 4.06
C ARG A 219 -23.00 9.47 5.47
N ILE A 220 -22.27 8.83 6.36
CA ILE A 220 -22.59 8.77 7.78
C ILE A 220 -21.60 9.67 8.50
N PRO A 221 -22.05 10.70 9.25
CA PRO A 221 -21.17 11.49 10.10
C PRO A 221 -20.53 10.62 11.17
N MET A 222 -19.21 10.75 11.35
CA MET A 222 -18.39 9.96 12.28
C MET A 222 -17.43 10.87 13.05
N ALA A 223 -16.44 10.27 13.71
CA ALA A 223 -15.35 11.01 14.34
C ALA A 223 -14.46 11.67 13.28
N SER A 224 -13.86 12.80 13.63
CA SER A 224 -12.90 13.52 12.80
C SER A 224 -11.65 12.65 12.56
N ASN A 225 -11.13 12.69 11.35
CA ASN A 225 -9.94 11.92 10.92
C ASN A 225 -10.10 10.40 11.09
N LEU A 226 -11.23 9.86 10.67
CA LEU A 226 -11.50 8.42 10.71
C LEU A 226 -10.63 7.72 9.67
N GLY A 227 -9.58 7.02 10.12
CA GLY A 227 -8.66 6.28 9.23
C GLY A 227 -9.00 4.80 9.05
N LEU A 228 -9.71 4.21 10.02
CA LEU A 228 -9.97 2.77 10.05
C LEU A 228 -11.46 2.47 10.13
N CYS A 229 -11.89 1.46 9.39
CA CYS A 229 -13.20 0.82 9.55
C CYS A 229 -13.06 -0.69 9.35
N LYS A 230 -13.82 -1.47 10.10
CA LYS A 230 -13.79 -2.92 10.06
C LYS A 230 -15.20 -3.46 10.12
N ALA A 231 -15.51 -4.34 9.18
CA ALA A 231 -16.80 -5.05 9.18
C ALA A 231 -16.68 -6.38 9.92
N ASP A 232 -17.73 -6.72 10.61
CA ASP A 232 -17.97 -8.06 11.12
C ASP A 232 -19.33 -8.60 10.61
N ARG A 233 -19.79 -9.72 11.16
CA ARG A 233 -21.09 -10.31 10.76
C ARG A 233 -22.31 -9.43 11.14
N HIS A 234 -22.15 -8.43 11.97
CA HIS A 234 -23.22 -7.55 12.46
C HIS A 234 -23.23 -6.18 11.75
N GLY A 235 -22.14 -5.80 11.09
CA GLY A 235 -22.02 -4.52 10.38
C GLY A 235 -20.59 -3.95 10.41
N VAL A 236 -20.50 -2.64 10.38
CA VAL A 236 -19.22 -1.87 10.38
C VAL A 236 -19.19 -0.96 11.59
#